data_53b1a5afc9158a545e42ac4c48217b8d
#
_entry.id   53b1a5afc9158a545e42ac4c48217b8d
#
_cell.length_a   1.000
_cell.length_b   1.000
_cell.length_c   1.000
_cell.angle_alpha   90.00
_cell.angle_beta   90.00
_cell.angle_gamma   90.00
#
_symmetry.space_group_name_H-M   'P 1'
#
loop_
_entity.id
_entity.type
_entity.pdbx_description
1 polymer ?
#
loop_
_entity_poly.entity_id
_entity_poly.type
_entity_poly.pdbx_seq_one_letter_code
_entity_poly.pdbx_strand_id
1 'polypeptide(L)'
;TNITGLSVNVAACRTYAFEAVLYTASPNTGGVKFAVAGTATATAIIYEAILDDSAVLTAQTRATALGTAVVAVTAVTVAYVRITGTITVNAAGTLTTQFAQNVASGTSSVLVGSTFIVNEIL
;
A
#
# COMPACT_ATOMS: atom_id res chain seq x y z
N THR A 1 1.08 -9.07 4.67
CA THR A 1 0.69 -8.75 6.05
C THR A 1 0.05 -7.38 6.13
N ASN A 2 -1.07 -7.28 6.82
CA ASN A 2 -1.71 -5.99 7.05
C ASN A 2 -0.86 -5.12 7.97
N ILE A 3 -0.80 -3.83 7.66
CA ILE A 3 -0.15 -2.86 8.55
C ILE A 3 -1.15 -2.50 9.63
N THR A 4 -0.83 -2.82 10.87
CA THR A 4 -1.70 -2.56 12.02
C THR A 4 -2.00 -1.06 12.15
N GLY A 5 -3.28 -0.71 12.27
CA GLY A 5 -3.72 0.67 12.40
C GLY A 5 -3.94 1.41 11.08
N LEU A 6 -3.53 0.84 9.96
CA LEU A 6 -3.75 1.45 8.65
C LEU A 6 -4.86 0.73 7.89
N SER A 7 -6.04 0.70 8.47
CA SER A 7 -7.23 0.06 7.94
C SER A 7 -8.45 0.97 8.16
N VAL A 8 -9.29 1.09 7.15
CA VAL A 8 -10.49 1.94 7.16
C VAL A 8 -11.69 1.12 6.71
N ASN A 9 -12.83 1.28 7.39
CA ASN A 9 -14.09 0.69 6.95
C ASN A 9 -14.65 1.48 5.77
N VAL A 10 -15.11 0.77 4.75
CA VAL A 10 -15.72 1.36 3.55
C VAL A 10 -17.09 0.72 3.31
N ALA A 11 -18.02 1.52 2.79
CA ALA A 11 -19.41 1.13 2.57
C ALA A 11 -19.63 0.68 1.13
N ALA A 12 -20.60 -0.19 0.93
CA ALA A 12 -21.02 -0.63 -0.40
C ALA A 12 -21.63 0.53 -1.20
N CYS A 13 -21.48 0.47 -2.52
CA CYS A 13 -22.04 1.44 -3.46
C CYS A 13 -21.46 2.86 -3.29
N ARG A 14 -20.22 2.96 -2.84
CA ARG A 14 -19.51 4.22 -2.63
C ARG A 14 -18.19 4.20 -3.39
N THR A 15 -17.74 5.40 -3.77
CA THR A 15 -16.44 5.61 -4.39
C THR A 15 -15.56 6.41 -3.44
N TYR A 16 -14.32 5.96 -3.26
CA TYR A 16 -13.35 6.57 -2.36
C TYR A 16 -12.07 6.89 -3.11
N ALA A 17 -11.45 8.01 -2.75
CA ALA A 17 -10.06 8.29 -3.06
C ALA A 17 -9.21 7.97 -1.82
N PHE A 18 -8.03 7.42 -2.02
CA PHE A 18 -7.15 7.07 -0.90
C PHE A 18 -5.70 7.43 -1.19
N GLU A 19 -4.96 7.69 -0.11
CA GLU A 19 -3.53 7.94 -0.15
C GLU A 19 -2.89 7.29 1.06
N ALA A 20 -1.84 6.53 0.82
CA ALA A 20 -0.98 5.99 1.87
C ALA A 20 0.42 6.57 1.73
N VAL A 21 0.99 7.00 2.84
CA VAL A 21 2.38 7.42 2.92
C VAL A 21 3.05 6.51 3.94
N LEU A 22 4.01 5.70 3.48
CA LEU A 22 4.60 4.65 4.27
C LEU A 22 6.11 4.86 4.35
N TYR A 23 6.63 4.82 5.57
CA TYR A 23 8.06 4.82 5.83
C TYR A 23 8.46 3.42 6.28
N THR A 24 9.46 2.83 5.67
CA THR A 24 9.89 1.48 6.00
C THR A 24 11.40 1.41 6.15
N ALA A 25 11.84 0.46 6.96
CA ALA A 25 13.24 0.11 7.10
C ALA A 25 13.40 -1.39 6.89
N SER A 26 14.42 -1.79 6.16
CA SER A 26 14.70 -3.20 5.90
C SER A 26 16.21 -3.43 5.71
N PRO A 27 16.68 -4.68 5.85
CA PRO A 27 18.04 -5.03 5.42
C PRO A 27 18.20 -4.75 3.93
N ASN A 28 19.43 -4.44 3.50
CA ASN A 28 19.73 -4.21 2.09
C ASN A 28 19.70 -5.49 1.25
N THR A 29 18.99 -6.49 1.69
CA THR A 29 18.72 -7.75 1.00
C THR A 29 17.24 -8.10 1.24
N GLY A 30 16.60 -8.74 0.30
CA GLY A 30 15.20 -9.12 0.41
C GLY A 30 14.21 -8.05 -0.03
N GLY A 31 14.51 -6.77 0.14
CA GLY A 31 13.68 -5.67 -0.31
C GLY A 31 12.28 -5.60 0.32
N VAL A 32 11.37 -4.92 -0.35
CA VAL A 32 10.00 -4.68 0.12
C VAL A 32 9.01 -4.78 -1.02
N LYS A 33 7.74 -5.00 -0.69
CA LYS A 33 6.60 -4.86 -1.60
C LYS A 33 5.38 -4.43 -0.81
N PHE A 34 4.44 -3.80 -1.46
CA PHE A 34 3.25 -3.22 -0.85
C PHE A 34 2.00 -3.60 -1.63
N ALA A 35 0.84 -3.51 -0.98
CA ALA A 35 -0.45 -3.67 -1.63
C ALA A 35 -1.52 -2.89 -0.89
N VAL A 36 -2.63 -2.63 -1.57
CA VAL A 36 -3.88 -2.21 -0.96
C VAL A 36 -4.85 -3.37 -1.09
N ALA A 37 -5.38 -3.83 0.03
CA ALA A 37 -6.25 -5.00 0.08
C ALA A 37 -7.34 -4.78 1.14
N GLY A 38 -7.87 -5.82 1.71
CA GLY A 38 -8.87 -5.77 2.76
C GLY A 38 -10.01 -6.75 2.51
N THR A 39 -11.07 -6.64 3.31
CA THR A 39 -12.24 -7.51 3.21
C THR A 39 -13.32 -6.95 2.28
N ALA A 40 -13.27 -5.65 1.95
CA ALA A 40 -14.18 -5.06 0.96
C ALA A 40 -13.92 -5.64 -0.43
N THR A 41 -14.95 -5.63 -1.27
CA THR A 41 -14.82 -5.98 -2.68
C THR A 41 -15.12 -4.76 -3.55
N ALA A 42 -14.58 -4.74 -4.76
CA ALA A 42 -14.67 -3.59 -5.65
C ALA A 42 -15.13 -3.99 -7.04
N THR A 43 -15.95 -3.13 -7.65
CA THR A 43 -16.24 -3.22 -9.09
C THR A 43 -15.10 -2.61 -9.91
N ALA A 44 -14.41 -1.62 -9.35
CA ALA A 44 -13.26 -0.99 -9.98
C ALA A 44 -12.30 -0.49 -8.91
N ILE A 45 -11.02 -0.67 -9.15
CA ILE A 45 -9.95 -0.09 -8.34
C ILE A 45 -8.76 0.20 -9.24
N ILE A 46 -8.12 1.32 -8.98
CA ILE A 46 -6.82 1.63 -9.58
C ILE A 46 -5.99 2.34 -8.51
N TYR A 47 -4.75 1.91 -8.35
CA TYR A 47 -3.80 2.60 -7.51
C TYR A 47 -2.40 2.53 -8.09
N GLU A 48 -1.62 3.54 -7.79
CA GLU A 48 -0.24 3.67 -8.24
C GLU A 48 0.64 3.94 -7.03
N ALA A 49 1.79 3.31 -6.99
CA ALA A 49 2.76 3.47 -5.93
C ALA A 49 4.08 3.96 -6.49
N ILE A 50 4.72 4.85 -5.75
CA ILE A 50 6.06 5.38 -6.01
C ILE A 50 6.91 5.08 -4.78
N LEU A 51 8.08 4.49 -5.00
CA LEU A 51 9.02 4.16 -3.93
C LEU A 51 10.33 4.91 -4.16
N ASP A 52 10.74 5.68 -3.15
CA ASP A 52 12.05 6.33 -3.09
C ASP A 52 12.93 5.61 -2.08
N ASP A 53 14.15 5.30 -2.44
CA ASP A 53 15.17 4.81 -1.52
C ASP A 53 16.20 5.92 -1.32
N SER A 54 16.26 6.44 -0.09
CA SER A 54 17.18 7.53 0.27
C SER A 54 17.06 8.75 -0.68
N ALA A 55 15.82 9.17 -0.96
CA ALA A 55 15.45 10.29 -1.82
C ALA A 55 15.75 10.07 -3.33
N VAL A 56 15.99 8.83 -3.74
CA VAL A 56 16.15 8.47 -5.16
C VAL A 56 14.95 7.63 -5.59
N LEU A 57 14.27 8.04 -6.66
CA LEU A 57 13.14 7.28 -7.21
C LEU A 57 13.66 5.91 -7.68
N THR A 58 13.14 4.85 -7.06
CA THR A 58 13.63 3.48 -7.27
C THR A 58 12.61 2.63 -8.03
N ALA A 59 11.29 2.81 -7.80
CA ALA A 59 10.26 2.02 -8.43
C ALA A 59 8.96 2.80 -8.55
N GLN A 60 8.18 2.46 -9.59
CA GLN A 60 6.84 3.01 -9.81
C GLN A 60 5.99 1.92 -10.44
N THR A 61 4.84 1.62 -9.84
CA THR A 61 3.98 0.52 -10.29
C THR A 61 2.50 0.90 -10.14
N ARG A 62 1.68 0.45 -11.07
CA ARG A 62 0.22 0.63 -11.05
C ARG A 62 -0.46 -0.72 -10.90
N ALA A 63 -1.57 -0.77 -10.16
CA ALA A 63 -2.38 -1.96 -9.97
C ALA A 63 -3.85 -1.65 -10.20
N THR A 64 -4.59 -2.62 -10.72
CA THR A 64 -6.02 -2.51 -11.01
C THR A 64 -6.85 -3.59 -10.30
N ALA A 65 -6.29 -4.26 -9.32
CA ALA A 65 -6.97 -5.25 -8.49
C ALA A 65 -6.50 -5.17 -7.06
N LEU A 66 -7.41 -5.38 -6.11
CA LEU A 66 -7.07 -5.46 -4.70
C LEU A 66 -6.06 -6.59 -4.45
N GLY A 67 -5.10 -6.34 -3.57
CA GLY A 67 -4.09 -7.32 -3.19
C GLY A 67 -2.94 -7.47 -4.17
N THR A 68 -2.92 -6.72 -5.26
CA THR A 68 -1.82 -6.76 -6.22
C THR A 68 -0.60 -6.03 -5.65
N ALA A 69 0.54 -6.71 -5.62
CA ALA A 69 1.78 -6.14 -5.13
C ALA A 69 2.29 -5.03 -6.06
N VAL A 70 2.72 -3.93 -5.48
CA VAL A 70 3.29 -2.79 -6.19
C VAL A 70 4.66 -2.46 -5.61
N VAL A 71 5.49 -1.79 -6.40
CA VAL A 71 6.85 -1.36 -6.07
C VAL A 71 7.67 -2.44 -5.38
N ALA A 72 7.59 -3.66 -5.91
CA ALA A 72 8.39 -4.78 -5.41
C ALA A 72 9.85 -4.59 -5.83
N VAL A 73 10.72 -4.46 -4.85
CA VAL A 73 12.17 -4.26 -5.07
C VAL A 73 12.95 -5.28 -4.25
N THR A 74 14.15 -5.61 -4.71
CA THR A 74 14.95 -6.66 -4.08
C THR A 74 15.99 -6.13 -3.10
N ALA A 75 16.30 -4.83 -3.15
CA ALA A 75 17.28 -4.21 -2.26
C ALA A 75 16.89 -2.78 -1.97
N VAL A 76 16.62 -2.49 -0.70
CA VAL A 76 16.30 -1.16 -0.21
C VAL A 76 16.53 -1.12 1.30
N THR A 77 17.05 -0.01 1.80
CA THR A 77 17.31 0.14 3.25
C THR A 77 16.27 1.00 3.95
N VAL A 78 16.00 2.20 3.41
CA VAL A 78 14.98 3.10 3.96
C VAL A 78 14.11 3.54 2.79
N ALA A 79 12.88 3.07 2.76
CA ALA A 79 11.94 3.38 1.69
C ALA A 79 10.87 4.35 2.16
N TYR A 80 10.63 5.35 1.33
CA TYR A 80 9.47 6.23 1.41
C TYR A 80 8.55 5.85 0.26
N VAL A 81 7.32 5.45 0.58
CA VAL A 81 6.37 4.96 -0.42
C VAL A 81 5.10 5.79 -0.35
N ARG A 82 4.64 6.26 -1.51
CA ARG A 82 3.34 6.89 -1.65
C ARG A 82 2.47 6.04 -2.55
N ILE A 83 1.28 5.67 -2.07
CA ILE A 83 0.27 4.93 -2.83
C ILE A 83 -0.96 5.81 -2.94
N THR A 84 -1.39 6.11 -4.15
CA THR A 84 -2.60 6.90 -4.40
C THR A 84 -3.52 6.15 -5.34
N GLY A 85 -4.83 6.30 -5.14
CA GLY A 85 -5.77 5.65 -6.02
C GLY A 85 -7.23 5.92 -5.68
N THR A 86 -8.10 5.24 -6.42
CA THR A 86 -9.55 5.29 -6.22
C THR A 86 -10.12 3.88 -6.24
N ILE A 87 -11.22 3.68 -5.52
CA ILE A 87 -11.94 2.41 -5.46
C ILE A 87 -13.45 2.67 -5.49
N THR A 88 -14.16 1.89 -6.29
CA THR A 88 -15.62 1.81 -6.25
C THR A 88 -15.99 0.49 -5.58
N VAL A 89 -16.60 0.59 -4.40
CA VAL A 89 -16.88 -0.55 -3.52
C VAL A 89 -18.26 -1.12 -3.85
N ASN A 90 -18.35 -2.43 -4.03
CA ASN A 90 -19.63 -3.12 -4.23
C ASN A 90 -20.08 -3.93 -3.01
N ALA A 91 -19.17 -4.30 -2.14
CA ALA A 91 -19.52 -4.93 -0.86
C ALA A 91 -18.69 -4.32 0.26
N ALA A 92 -19.36 -3.93 1.34
CA ALA A 92 -18.74 -3.28 2.48
C ALA A 92 -17.70 -4.16 3.15
N GLY A 93 -16.72 -3.54 3.76
CA GLY A 93 -15.64 -4.22 4.47
C GLY A 93 -14.54 -3.23 4.82
N THR A 94 -13.32 -3.72 4.93
CA THR A 94 -12.15 -2.89 5.21
C THR A 94 -11.33 -2.65 3.95
N LEU A 95 -10.67 -1.51 3.91
CA LEU A 95 -9.59 -1.19 2.98
C LEU A 95 -8.33 -1.01 3.82
N THR A 96 -7.27 -1.72 3.48
CA THR A 96 -6.08 -1.86 4.34
C THR A 96 -4.81 -1.81 3.50
N THR A 97 -3.80 -1.13 3.99
CA THR A 97 -2.47 -1.21 3.40
C THR A 97 -1.75 -2.46 3.89
N GLN A 98 -0.98 -3.08 3.01
CA GLN A 98 -0.21 -4.28 3.30
C GLN A 98 1.27 -4.05 2.96
N PHE A 99 2.12 -4.75 3.69
CA PHE A 99 3.57 -4.70 3.55
C PHE A 99 4.15 -6.10 3.72
N ALA A 100 5.17 -6.39 2.93
CA ALA A 100 5.94 -7.63 3.08
C ALA A 100 7.36 -7.43 2.55
N GLN A 101 8.28 -8.30 2.94
CA GLN A 101 9.55 -8.44 2.24
C GLN A 101 9.31 -9.07 0.88
N ASN A 102 10.05 -8.64 -0.13
CA ASN A 102 9.99 -9.23 -1.46
C ASN A 102 10.65 -10.62 -1.46
N VAL A 103 11.77 -10.74 -0.76
CA VAL A 103 12.44 -12.03 -0.46
C VAL A 103 12.73 -12.05 1.02
N ALA A 104 12.39 -13.14 1.72
CA ALA A 104 12.59 -13.23 3.17
C ALA A 104 14.07 -13.09 3.53
N SER A 105 14.41 -12.05 4.30
CA SER A 105 15.77 -11.76 4.73
C SER A 105 15.75 -10.78 5.90
N GLY A 106 16.19 -11.20 7.07
CA GLY A 106 16.25 -10.37 8.27
C GLY A 106 14.88 -9.80 8.66
N THR A 107 14.88 -8.63 9.26
CA THR A 107 13.67 -7.97 9.78
C THR A 107 13.42 -6.67 9.02
N SER A 108 12.18 -6.49 8.56
CA SER A 108 11.70 -5.25 7.96
C SER A 108 10.56 -4.70 8.79
N SER A 109 10.44 -3.37 8.84
CA SER A 109 9.42 -2.72 9.66
C SER A 109 8.84 -1.50 8.96
N VAL A 110 7.57 -1.22 9.27
CA VAL A 110 6.90 0.04 8.92
C VAL A 110 7.06 0.98 10.09
N LEU A 111 7.56 2.18 9.81
CA LEU A 111 7.96 3.13 10.85
C LEU A 111 6.82 4.07 11.24
N VAL A 112 6.94 4.66 12.42
CA VAL A 112 6.04 5.70 12.92
C VAL A 112 6.03 6.87 11.94
N GLY A 113 4.86 7.47 11.73
CA GLY A 113 4.67 8.53 10.74
C GLY A 113 4.02 8.04 9.44
N SER A 114 3.87 6.73 9.29
CA SER A 114 3.11 6.16 8.17
C SER A 114 1.63 6.46 8.34
N THR A 115 0.95 6.82 7.24
CA THR A 115 -0.46 7.22 7.25
C THR A 115 -1.23 6.55 6.12
N PHE A 116 -2.53 6.40 6.34
CA PHE A 116 -3.47 5.96 5.31
C PHE A 116 -4.76 6.78 5.43
N ILE A 117 -5.09 7.52 4.39
CA ILE A 117 -6.24 8.43 4.36
C ILE A 117 -7.19 7.95 3.27
N VAL A 118 -8.47 7.82 3.61
CA VAL A 118 -9.52 7.40 2.69
C VAL A 118 -10.66 8.42 2.76
N ASN A 119 -11.01 9.00 1.61
CA ASN A 119 -12.07 10.00 1.50
C ASN A 119 -13.14 9.52 0.53
N GLU A 120 -14.40 9.60 0.95
CA GLU A 120 -15.52 9.36 0.04
C GLU A 120 -15.64 10.52 -0.93
N ILE A 121 -15.77 10.21 -2.24
CA ILE A 121 -15.84 11.21 -3.30
C ILE A 121 -17.18 11.20 -4.05
N LEU A 122 -18.01 10.19 -3.82
CA LEU A 122 -19.37 10.10 -4.38
C LEU A 122 -20.30 9.36 -3.44
#